data_6770e39dcb020ce34dc9a73b511d6afa
#
_entry.id   6770e39dcb020ce34dc9a73b511d6afa
#
_cell.length_a   1.000
_cell.length_b   1.000
_cell.length_c   1.000
_cell.angle_alpha   90.00
_cell.angle_beta   90.00
_cell.angle_gamma   90.00
#
_symmetry.space_group_name_H-M   'P 1'
#
loop_
_entity.id
_entity.type
_entity.pdbx_description
1 polymer ?
#
loop_
_entity_poly.entity_id
_entity_poly.type
_entity_poly.pdbx_seq_one_letter_code
_entity_poly.pdbx_strand_id
1 'polypeptide(L)'
;MTTKMDWYTPLSEEFMGRGYFHNNESIEDRISSIANLVGKIFKDETITAKVKDYIEKGYYVLPSPVWSNVGTGRGSGISCFNTHVSDSIESIVRANAEVGMLCKIGGGTSGYFGEIRPAGTAISTGGETHGAVHFMQMFDVTKNVISQGNVRRGEFAAYLDITHGDIKDFLRINGEGHKLQRFPFGVCVDDKWLEEMKAGDMDKRELWAMVIDSRNRTGFPYIFFTDNVNDNTVDVYKDSQARINSSNMCTEILLPSTEEESFVCDLVGMNLVKFDEWKDTDAVRIAVYIADAVLEEFIQAYSEKPFIQRAIRFAQRHRAIGIGASGYHSYLQSKMIPFESMEAKMTNNLIFKTIQTQAWNASKEMAERFGEPEVLKGYGRRHTTLTAVAPNTSSSFIMGQQSQSIEPYTSNYYIKKTAKVKHSVKNPYLKTVLEEKGQDTFEVWESILQRAGSVQHLSFLSEEEKLVFRTFMEISQMEIIIQASSRQKYIDQGQSLNLMIHPQTPTKDINTLLLKAHELGIKTLYYQLGQNAAQEFARDILSCESCAG
;
A
#
# COMPACT_ATOMS: atom_id res chain seq x y z
N MET A 1 4.19 5.14 -33.70
CA MET A 1 4.38 6.26 -32.75
C MET A 1 3.33 6.08 -31.68
N THR A 2 3.70 5.64 -30.49
CA THR A 2 2.79 5.63 -29.34
C THR A 2 2.34 7.07 -29.08
N THR A 3 1.05 7.30 -29.08
CA THR A 3 0.49 8.61 -28.73
C THR A 3 0.88 8.92 -27.29
N LYS A 4 1.49 10.08 -27.06
CA LYS A 4 1.76 10.55 -25.69
C LYS A 4 0.44 10.49 -24.89
N MET A 5 0.50 9.99 -23.65
CA MET A 5 -0.64 9.83 -22.74
C MET A 5 -1.72 8.82 -23.19
N ASP A 6 -1.33 7.71 -23.80
CA ASP A 6 -2.24 6.60 -24.13
C ASP A 6 -2.93 5.98 -22.88
N TRP A 7 -2.35 6.19 -21.71
CA TRP A 7 -2.88 5.77 -20.42
C TRP A 7 -4.03 6.67 -19.90
N TYR A 8 -4.15 7.91 -20.40
CA TYR A 8 -5.16 8.85 -19.95
C TYR A 8 -6.47 8.66 -20.72
N THR A 9 -7.42 8.00 -20.08
CA THR A 9 -8.72 7.61 -20.66
C THR A 9 -9.83 8.52 -20.14
N PRO A 10 -11.05 8.50 -20.75
CA PRO A 10 -12.21 9.22 -20.20
C PRO A 10 -12.52 8.87 -18.73
N LEU A 11 -12.24 7.63 -18.30
CA LEU A 11 -12.38 7.25 -16.89
C LEU A 11 -11.29 7.89 -16.02
N SER A 12 -10.06 7.98 -16.54
CA SER A 12 -8.97 8.69 -15.87
C SER A 12 -9.33 10.16 -15.64
N GLU A 13 -9.86 10.82 -16.66
CA GLU A 13 -10.32 12.22 -16.59
C GLU A 13 -11.44 12.41 -15.57
N GLU A 14 -12.48 11.57 -15.62
CA GLU A 14 -13.57 11.63 -14.63
C GLU A 14 -13.06 11.41 -13.21
N PHE A 15 -12.15 10.44 -13.03
CA PHE A 15 -11.59 10.13 -11.73
C PHE A 15 -10.77 11.30 -11.17
N MET A 16 -9.89 11.87 -11.98
CA MET A 16 -9.05 13.03 -11.60
C MET A 16 -9.87 14.30 -11.38
N GLY A 17 -10.97 14.47 -12.11
CA GLY A 17 -11.90 15.59 -11.92
C GLY A 17 -12.59 15.64 -10.54
N ARG A 18 -12.45 14.59 -9.71
CA ARG A 18 -13.05 14.53 -8.36
C ARG A 18 -12.26 15.25 -7.27
N GLY A 19 -11.29 16.07 -7.61
CA GLY A 19 -10.53 16.88 -6.65
C GLY A 19 -9.01 16.82 -6.82
N TYR A 20 -8.52 16.07 -7.81
CA TYR A 20 -7.09 16.02 -8.10
C TYR A 20 -6.62 17.26 -8.86
N PHE A 21 -7.47 17.83 -9.72
CA PHE A 21 -7.19 19.09 -10.41
C PHE A 21 -7.46 20.30 -9.51
N HIS A 22 -6.62 21.30 -9.64
CA HIS A 22 -6.74 22.56 -8.94
C HIS A 22 -7.08 23.69 -9.92
N ASN A 23 -8.06 24.55 -9.59
CA ASN A 23 -8.39 25.76 -10.39
C ASN A 23 -8.60 25.50 -11.90
N ASN A 24 -9.30 24.44 -12.27
CA ASN A 24 -9.54 24.05 -13.67
C ASN A 24 -8.26 23.69 -14.46
N GLU A 25 -7.23 23.19 -13.79
CA GLU A 25 -6.03 22.63 -14.45
C GLU A 25 -6.41 21.54 -15.46
N SER A 26 -5.64 21.47 -16.56
CA SER A 26 -5.59 20.28 -17.41
C SER A 26 -4.64 19.23 -16.85
N ILE A 27 -4.64 18.03 -17.41
CA ILE A 27 -3.66 16.99 -17.05
C ILE A 27 -2.23 17.43 -17.39
N GLU A 28 -2.05 18.16 -18.49
CA GLU A 28 -0.77 18.71 -18.93
C GLU A 28 -0.25 19.76 -17.95
N ASP A 29 -1.13 20.63 -17.43
CA ASP A 29 -0.77 21.63 -16.40
C ASP A 29 -0.35 20.91 -15.10
N ARG A 30 -1.09 19.86 -14.70
CA ARG A 30 -0.77 19.08 -13.51
C ARG A 30 0.58 18.37 -13.63
N ILE A 31 0.86 17.73 -14.76
CA ILE A 31 2.15 17.10 -15.07
C ILE A 31 3.26 18.15 -15.03
N SER A 32 3.04 19.30 -15.65
CA SER A 32 4.01 20.40 -15.67
C SER A 32 4.29 20.95 -14.27
N SER A 33 3.28 21.08 -13.42
CA SER A 33 3.45 21.51 -12.02
C SER A 33 4.32 20.56 -11.22
N ILE A 34 4.09 19.25 -11.35
CA ILE A 34 4.90 18.21 -10.68
C ILE A 34 6.37 18.29 -11.19
N ALA A 35 6.55 18.31 -12.51
CA ALA A 35 7.89 18.37 -13.12
C ALA A 35 8.68 19.62 -12.71
N ASN A 36 8.02 20.77 -12.71
CA ASN A 36 8.61 22.05 -12.33
C ASN A 36 9.03 22.08 -10.85
N LEU A 37 8.24 21.48 -9.95
CA LEU A 37 8.62 21.36 -8.54
C LEU A 37 9.92 20.55 -8.40
N VAL A 38 9.97 19.37 -9.04
CA VAL A 38 11.15 18.49 -8.97
C VAL A 38 12.39 19.21 -9.51
N GLY A 39 12.28 19.84 -10.68
CA GLY A 39 13.39 20.60 -11.27
C GLY A 39 13.82 21.80 -10.42
N LYS A 40 12.88 22.50 -9.78
CA LYS A 40 13.17 23.62 -8.87
C LYS A 40 13.96 23.17 -7.64
N ILE A 41 13.58 22.03 -7.04
CA ILE A 41 14.26 21.49 -5.86
C ILE A 41 15.70 21.12 -6.18
N PHE A 42 15.94 20.45 -7.30
CA PHE A 42 17.28 20.03 -7.70
C PHE A 42 18.06 21.05 -8.54
N LYS A 43 17.42 22.16 -8.94
CA LYS A 43 17.97 23.19 -9.82
C LYS A 43 18.52 22.61 -11.13
N ASP A 44 17.73 21.73 -11.76
CA ASP A 44 18.15 20.93 -12.91
C ASP A 44 17.02 20.82 -13.95
N GLU A 45 17.12 21.61 -15.03
CA GLU A 45 16.15 21.63 -16.13
C GLU A 45 16.08 20.29 -16.88
N THR A 46 17.17 19.53 -16.89
CA THR A 46 17.20 18.21 -17.54
C THR A 46 16.30 17.24 -16.77
N ILE A 47 16.30 17.32 -15.43
CA ILE A 47 15.40 16.52 -14.58
C ILE A 47 13.96 16.95 -14.81
N THR A 48 13.67 18.25 -14.88
CA THR A 48 12.32 18.76 -15.22
C THR A 48 11.80 18.14 -16.50
N ALA A 49 12.60 18.19 -17.58
CA ALA A 49 12.21 17.65 -18.88
C ALA A 49 11.97 16.14 -18.83
N LYS A 50 12.81 15.38 -18.13
CA LYS A 50 12.67 13.92 -17.98
C LYS A 50 11.45 13.54 -17.14
N VAL A 51 11.20 14.20 -16.03
CA VAL A 51 10.01 13.97 -15.19
C VAL A 51 8.75 14.15 -16.03
N LYS A 52 8.65 15.26 -16.79
CA LYS A 52 7.52 15.53 -17.67
C LYS A 52 7.37 14.46 -18.73
N ASP A 53 8.41 14.14 -19.48
CA ASP A 53 8.40 13.16 -20.56
C ASP A 53 8.00 11.76 -20.06
N TYR A 54 8.51 11.32 -18.91
CA TYR A 54 8.24 9.99 -18.38
C TYR A 54 6.84 9.86 -17.75
N ILE A 55 6.30 10.94 -17.16
CA ILE A 55 4.89 10.95 -16.73
C ILE A 55 3.99 10.92 -17.98
N GLU A 56 4.25 11.71 -19.00
CA GLU A 56 3.47 11.72 -20.26
C GLU A 56 3.48 10.36 -20.97
N LYS A 57 4.59 9.63 -20.90
CA LYS A 57 4.72 8.25 -21.41
C LYS A 57 4.02 7.19 -20.53
N GLY A 58 3.55 7.57 -19.34
CA GLY A 58 2.90 6.67 -18.41
C GLY A 58 3.83 5.68 -17.74
N TYR A 59 5.12 6.03 -17.54
CA TYR A 59 6.09 5.17 -16.86
C TYR A 59 5.87 5.06 -15.35
N TYR A 60 5.14 6.03 -14.76
CA TYR A 60 4.89 6.09 -13.33
C TYR A 60 3.41 5.94 -12.98
N VAL A 61 3.17 5.26 -11.89
CA VAL A 61 1.90 5.22 -11.18
C VAL A 61 2.06 6.06 -9.92
N LEU A 62 1.80 7.37 -10.06
CA LEU A 62 1.94 8.30 -8.95
C LEU A 62 0.80 8.13 -7.94
N PRO A 63 1.08 8.22 -6.62
CA PRO A 63 0.05 8.21 -5.60
C PRO A 63 -0.92 9.39 -5.73
N SER A 64 -2.16 9.18 -5.27
CA SER A 64 -3.19 10.22 -5.26
C SER A 64 -2.74 11.55 -4.63
N PRO A 65 -2.00 11.59 -3.49
CA PRO A 65 -1.53 12.85 -2.93
C PRO A 65 -0.55 13.59 -3.83
N VAL A 66 0.28 12.89 -4.58
CA VAL A 66 1.18 13.53 -5.56
C VAL A 66 0.37 14.24 -6.64
N TRP A 67 -0.63 13.55 -7.21
CA TRP A 67 -1.54 14.15 -8.19
C TRP A 67 -2.32 15.34 -7.63
N SER A 68 -2.81 15.28 -6.40
CA SER A 68 -3.69 16.32 -5.84
C SER A 68 -2.94 17.51 -5.22
N ASN A 69 -1.74 17.33 -4.69
CA ASN A 69 -1.13 18.29 -3.78
C ASN A 69 0.22 18.86 -4.23
N VAL A 70 1.07 18.05 -4.88
CA VAL A 70 2.45 18.45 -5.21
C VAL A 70 2.48 19.73 -6.05
N GLY A 71 3.22 20.75 -5.60
CA GLY A 71 3.32 22.06 -6.25
C GLY A 71 2.07 22.96 -6.14
N THR A 72 1.04 22.59 -5.34
CA THR A 72 -0.20 23.36 -5.20
C THR A 72 -0.34 24.13 -3.88
N GLY A 73 0.40 23.71 -2.86
CA GLY A 73 0.26 24.24 -1.49
C GLY A 73 -1.04 23.81 -0.76
N ARG A 74 -1.88 22.93 -1.32
CA ARG A 74 -3.15 22.49 -0.70
C ARG A 74 -2.96 21.46 0.41
N GLY A 75 -1.90 20.67 0.34
CA GLY A 75 -1.63 19.56 1.25
C GLY A 75 -0.25 18.95 0.99
N SER A 76 -0.01 17.77 1.55
CA SER A 76 1.23 17.02 1.35
C SER A 76 1.12 16.05 0.17
N GLY A 77 2.20 15.89 -0.59
CA GLY A 77 2.35 14.80 -1.56
C GLY A 77 2.53 13.42 -0.91
N ILE A 78 2.81 13.39 0.40
CA ILE A 78 3.09 12.17 1.15
C ILE A 78 1.79 11.54 1.67
N SER A 79 1.67 10.24 1.51
CA SER A 79 0.50 9.48 1.95
C SER A 79 0.69 8.67 3.23
N CYS A 80 1.94 8.34 3.63
CA CYS A 80 2.20 7.33 4.65
C CYS A 80 2.94 7.90 5.86
N PHE A 81 2.26 7.86 7.02
CA PHE A 81 2.78 8.31 8.30
C PHE A 81 2.47 7.28 9.39
N ASN A 82 3.35 7.22 10.40
CA ASN A 82 3.08 6.46 11.61
C ASN A 82 3.52 7.28 12.82
N THR A 83 2.75 7.24 13.89
CA THR A 83 3.06 7.98 15.10
C THR A 83 3.34 7.01 16.25
N HIS A 84 4.33 7.33 17.08
CA HIS A 84 4.64 6.60 18.30
C HIS A 84 3.65 6.98 19.40
N VAL A 85 3.16 5.98 20.15
CA VAL A 85 2.20 6.15 21.25
C VAL A 85 2.73 5.41 22.48
N SER A 86 3.31 6.11 23.44
CA SER A 86 3.77 5.51 24.70
C SER A 86 2.72 5.60 25.81
N ASP A 87 2.97 4.89 26.92
CA ASP A 87 2.03 4.70 28.04
C ASP A 87 1.92 5.93 28.98
N SER A 88 1.56 7.07 28.40
CA SER A 88 1.24 8.29 29.16
C SER A 88 0.13 9.10 28.46
N ILE A 89 -0.68 9.81 29.24
CA ILE A 89 -1.75 10.66 28.67
C ILE A 89 -1.15 11.74 27.78
N GLU A 90 -0.01 12.30 28.15
CA GLU A 90 0.71 13.31 27.36
C GLU A 90 1.11 12.76 25.97
N SER A 91 1.66 11.55 25.92
CA SER A 91 2.03 10.91 24.67
C SER A 91 0.82 10.57 23.81
N ILE A 92 -0.24 10.01 24.40
CA ILE A 92 -1.49 9.65 23.71
C ILE A 92 -2.15 10.90 23.11
N VAL A 93 -2.27 11.99 23.88
CA VAL A 93 -2.86 13.26 23.40
C VAL A 93 -2.00 13.89 22.32
N ARG A 94 -0.67 13.92 22.50
CA ARG A 94 0.27 14.42 21.48
C ARG A 94 0.16 13.64 20.17
N ALA A 95 0.17 12.30 20.25
CA ALA A 95 0.04 11.43 19.09
C ALA A 95 -1.30 11.65 18.37
N ASN A 96 -2.40 11.79 19.12
CA ASN A 96 -3.72 12.06 18.53
C ASN A 96 -3.77 13.44 17.85
N ALA A 97 -3.13 14.47 18.42
CA ALA A 97 -3.01 15.79 17.81
C ALA A 97 -2.17 15.75 16.51
N GLU A 98 -1.06 14.99 16.50
CA GLU A 98 -0.25 14.76 15.31
C GLU A 98 -1.06 14.09 14.20
N VAL A 99 -1.80 13.01 14.53
CA VAL A 99 -2.70 12.33 13.58
C VAL A 99 -3.72 13.30 12.98
N GLY A 100 -4.34 14.14 13.80
CA GLY A 100 -5.28 15.17 13.30
C GLY A 100 -4.63 16.11 12.30
N MET A 101 -3.41 16.58 12.55
CA MET A 101 -2.69 17.47 11.65
C MET A 101 -2.25 16.77 10.36
N LEU A 102 -1.82 15.51 10.44
CA LEU A 102 -1.45 14.69 9.28
C LEU A 102 -2.68 14.38 8.40
N CYS A 103 -3.82 14.04 8.99
CA CYS A 103 -5.09 13.87 8.27
C CYS A 103 -5.52 15.16 7.55
N LYS A 104 -5.36 16.33 8.20
CA LYS A 104 -5.67 17.65 7.60
C LYS A 104 -4.90 17.91 6.31
N ILE A 105 -3.66 17.44 6.20
CA ILE A 105 -2.83 17.64 5.01
C ILE A 105 -2.89 16.49 4.01
N GLY A 106 -3.78 15.51 4.24
CA GLY A 106 -4.05 14.40 3.31
C GLY A 106 -3.26 13.12 3.57
N GLY A 107 -2.58 13.01 4.72
CA GLY A 107 -1.85 11.81 5.11
C GLY A 107 -2.75 10.69 5.63
N GLY A 108 -2.47 9.45 5.26
CA GLY A 108 -2.93 8.25 5.94
C GLY A 108 -2.01 7.94 7.12
N THR A 109 -2.58 7.62 8.27
CA THR A 109 -1.84 7.51 9.52
C THR A 109 -1.96 6.13 10.17
N SER A 110 -1.02 5.79 11.03
CA SER A 110 -1.06 4.57 11.85
C SER A 110 -0.36 4.79 13.20
N GLY A 111 -0.51 3.85 14.11
CA GLY A 111 0.17 3.90 15.40
C GLY A 111 0.27 2.53 16.05
N TYR A 112 1.34 2.34 16.82
CA TYR A 112 1.56 1.14 17.64
C TYR A 112 1.12 1.39 19.07
N PHE A 113 0.27 0.52 19.60
CA PHE A 113 -0.34 0.65 20.93
C PHE A 113 0.18 -0.38 21.95
N GLY A 114 1.15 -1.20 21.56
CA GLY A 114 1.67 -2.28 22.42
C GLY A 114 2.39 -1.81 23.68
N GLU A 115 2.78 -0.55 23.75
CA GLU A 115 3.39 0.03 24.98
C GLU A 115 2.34 0.45 26.01
N ILE A 116 1.07 0.67 25.62
CA ILE A 116 0.01 1.07 26.55
C ILE A 116 -0.35 -0.11 27.43
N ARG A 117 -0.36 0.10 28.73
CA ARG A 117 -0.75 -0.95 29.69
C ARG A 117 -2.17 -1.45 29.45
N PRO A 118 -2.45 -2.75 29.67
CA PRO A 118 -3.77 -3.33 29.44
C PRO A 118 -4.82 -2.82 30.43
N ALA A 119 -6.10 -2.96 30.06
CA ALA A 119 -7.24 -2.64 30.91
C ALA A 119 -7.15 -3.34 32.27
N GLY A 120 -7.61 -2.67 33.34
CA GLY A 120 -7.54 -3.16 34.71
C GLY A 120 -6.19 -2.95 35.39
N THR A 121 -5.19 -2.36 34.71
CA THR A 121 -3.91 -2.02 35.34
C THR A 121 -4.05 -0.75 36.18
N ALA A 122 -3.49 -0.76 37.40
CA ALA A 122 -3.54 0.38 38.31
C ALA A 122 -2.82 1.63 37.74
N ILE A 123 -3.38 2.80 38.01
CA ILE A 123 -2.83 4.10 37.61
C ILE A 123 -2.35 4.90 38.84
N SER A 124 -1.41 5.82 38.60
CA SER A 124 -0.73 6.58 39.69
C SER A 124 -1.67 7.46 40.50
N THR A 125 -2.80 7.89 39.94
CA THR A 125 -3.82 8.72 40.60
C THR A 125 -4.87 7.93 41.38
N GLY A 126 -4.74 6.59 41.41
CA GLY A 126 -5.72 5.66 41.99
C GLY A 126 -6.81 5.26 40.98
N GLY A 127 -7.22 3.99 41.06
CA GLY A 127 -8.12 3.35 40.09
C GLY A 127 -7.34 2.57 39.04
N GLU A 128 -8.00 2.25 37.91
CA GLU A 128 -7.47 1.39 36.84
C GLU A 128 -7.66 2.04 35.48
N THR A 129 -6.74 1.74 34.54
CA THR A 129 -6.88 2.17 33.14
C THR A 129 -7.94 1.34 32.40
N HIS A 130 -8.52 1.92 31.36
CA HIS A 130 -9.41 1.22 30.42
C HIS A 130 -8.66 0.51 29.27
N GLY A 131 -7.33 0.63 29.21
CA GLY A 131 -6.46 -0.08 28.28
C GLY A 131 -6.33 0.52 26.88
N ALA A 132 -5.55 -0.16 26.04
CA ALA A 132 -5.16 0.31 24.71
C ALA A 132 -6.35 0.53 23.77
N VAL A 133 -7.27 -0.44 23.70
CA VAL A 133 -8.44 -0.39 22.79
C VAL A 133 -9.36 0.79 23.13
N HIS A 134 -9.47 1.15 24.40
CA HIS A 134 -10.24 2.31 24.80
C HIS A 134 -9.65 3.62 24.27
N PHE A 135 -8.32 3.80 24.32
CA PHE A 135 -7.66 5.00 23.82
C PHE A 135 -7.73 5.10 22.27
N MET A 136 -7.80 3.98 21.54
CA MET A 136 -7.99 3.99 20.09
C MET A 136 -9.25 4.74 19.66
N GLN A 137 -10.28 4.86 20.52
CA GLN A 137 -11.49 5.63 20.23
C GLN A 137 -11.20 7.12 20.00
N MET A 138 -10.17 7.70 20.63
CA MET A 138 -9.76 9.09 20.37
C MET A 138 -9.28 9.25 18.93
N PHE A 139 -8.49 8.31 18.44
CA PHE A 139 -7.96 8.31 17.09
C PHE A 139 -9.05 8.06 16.05
N ASP A 140 -10.03 7.20 16.37
CA ASP A 140 -11.18 6.97 15.51
C ASP A 140 -12.03 8.23 15.32
N VAL A 141 -12.34 8.93 16.41
CA VAL A 141 -13.05 10.22 16.36
C VAL A 141 -12.24 11.25 15.55
N THR A 142 -10.94 11.35 15.80
CA THR A 142 -10.06 12.30 15.12
C THR A 142 -10.03 12.08 13.61
N LYS A 143 -9.82 10.84 13.15
CA LYS A 143 -9.81 10.53 11.71
C LYS A 143 -11.16 10.75 11.03
N ASN A 144 -12.26 10.53 11.75
CA ASN A 144 -13.61 10.72 11.21
C ASN A 144 -14.01 12.20 11.12
N VAL A 145 -13.45 13.06 11.98
CA VAL A 145 -13.77 14.49 12.05
C VAL A 145 -12.82 15.34 11.20
N ILE A 146 -11.54 14.97 11.15
CA ILE A 146 -10.52 15.77 10.47
C ILE A 146 -10.16 15.11 9.13
N SER A 147 -10.26 15.90 8.06
CA SER A 147 -9.94 15.46 6.69
C SER A 147 -9.32 16.60 5.89
N GLN A 148 -8.74 16.29 4.73
CA GLN A 148 -8.32 17.28 3.75
C GLN A 148 -9.53 17.75 2.91
N GLY A 149 -10.50 18.43 3.54
CA GLY A 149 -11.69 18.90 2.89
C GLY A 149 -12.42 17.78 2.11
N ASN A 150 -12.78 18.07 0.85
CA ASN A 150 -13.42 17.07 -0.04
C ASN A 150 -12.43 16.22 -0.84
N VAL A 151 -11.12 16.35 -0.59
CA VAL A 151 -10.07 15.67 -1.38
C VAL A 151 -9.75 14.30 -0.81
N ARG A 152 -9.44 14.23 0.51
CA ARG A 152 -9.10 12.98 1.20
C ARG A 152 -9.68 12.95 2.60
N ARG A 153 -10.28 11.82 2.99
CA ARG A 153 -10.74 11.57 4.36
C ARG A 153 -9.54 11.22 5.24
N GLY A 154 -9.67 11.50 6.54
CA GLY A 154 -8.71 11.04 7.53
C GLY A 154 -8.81 9.53 7.72
N GLU A 155 -7.67 8.85 7.83
CA GLU A 155 -7.61 7.42 8.08
C GLU A 155 -6.51 7.09 9.08
N PHE A 156 -6.77 6.06 9.92
CA PHE A 156 -5.86 5.61 10.96
C PHE A 156 -5.94 4.09 11.14
N ALA A 157 -4.78 3.42 11.22
CA ALA A 157 -4.67 2.00 11.56
C ALA A 157 -3.94 1.81 12.89
N ALA A 158 -4.49 0.98 13.80
CA ALA A 158 -3.83 0.63 15.05
C ALA A 158 -3.14 -0.74 14.97
N TYR A 159 -1.98 -0.85 15.62
CA TYR A 159 -1.24 -2.10 15.76
C TYR A 159 -1.07 -2.50 17.21
N LEU A 160 -1.19 -3.80 17.49
CA LEU A 160 -1.08 -4.36 18.85
C LEU A 160 -0.42 -5.74 18.78
N ASP A 161 0.41 -6.06 19.79
CA ASP A 161 1.01 -7.38 19.90
C ASP A 161 -0.02 -8.45 20.24
N ILE A 162 0.16 -9.63 19.69
CA ILE A 162 -0.68 -10.80 20.00
C ILE A 162 -0.60 -11.21 21.47
N THR A 163 0.46 -10.81 22.18
CA THR A 163 0.68 -11.07 23.61
C THR A 163 0.07 -10.02 24.53
N HIS A 164 -0.45 -8.91 23.98
CA HIS A 164 -1.00 -7.82 24.77
C HIS A 164 -2.26 -8.24 25.55
N GLY A 165 -2.43 -7.74 26.79
CA GLY A 165 -3.58 -8.11 27.63
C GLY A 165 -4.95 -7.78 27.04
N ASP A 166 -5.04 -6.75 26.19
CA ASP A 166 -6.28 -6.33 25.53
C ASP A 166 -6.51 -7.03 24.17
N ILE A 167 -5.68 -8.00 23.79
CA ILE A 167 -5.73 -8.60 22.44
C ILE A 167 -7.09 -9.20 22.07
N LYS A 168 -7.78 -9.82 23.03
CA LYS A 168 -9.10 -10.43 22.78
C LYS A 168 -10.17 -9.39 22.47
N ASP A 169 -10.11 -8.20 23.08
CA ASP A 169 -11.00 -7.09 22.75
C ASP A 169 -10.62 -6.44 21.41
N PHE A 170 -9.32 -6.28 21.17
CA PHE A 170 -8.77 -5.78 19.90
C PHE A 170 -9.20 -6.62 18.69
N LEU A 171 -9.22 -7.95 18.80
CA LEU A 171 -9.68 -8.85 17.73
C LEU A 171 -11.20 -8.79 17.47
N ARG A 172 -11.98 -8.13 18.34
CA ARG A 172 -13.41 -7.90 18.13
C ARG A 172 -13.72 -6.59 17.39
N ILE A 173 -12.73 -5.74 17.16
CA ILE A 173 -12.87 -4.51 16.36
C ILE A 173 -13.56 -4.85 15.02
N ASN A 174 -14.44 -3.99 14.56
CA ASN A 174 -15.30 -4.18 13.38
C ASN A 174 -16.34 -5.32 13.52
N GLY A 175 -16.37 -6.02 14.65
CA GLY A 175 -17.41 -7.00 14.95
C GLY A 175 -18.73 -6.35 15.39
N GLU A 176 -19.81 -7.12 15.39
CA GLU A 176 -21.14 -6.65 15.80
C GLU A 176 -21.13 -6.11 17.24
N GLY A 177 -21.65 -4.90 17.42
CA GLY A 177 -21.74 -4.24 18.72
C GLY A 177 -20.44 -3.65 19.28
N HIS A 178 -19.30 -3.80 18.60
CA HIS A 178 -18.06 -3.15 19.02
C HIS A 178 -18.10 -1.65 18.74
N LYS A 179 -17.48 -0.85 19.63
CA LYS A 179 -17.50 0.63 19.52
C LYS A 179 -16.71 1.15 18.31
N LEU A 180 -15.60 0.46 17.98
CA LEU A 180 -14.79 0.77 16.79
C LEU A 180 -15.34 0.01 15.58
N GLN A 181 -15.80 0.76 14.58
CA GLN A 181 -16.35 0.24 13.33
C GLN A 181 -15.63 0.88 12.14
N ARG A 182 -15.39 0.13 11.08
CA ARG A 182 -14.57 0.58 9.93
C ARG A 182 -13.20 1.11 10.36
N PHE A 183 -12.61 0.40 11.32
CA PHE A 183 -11.35 0.79 11.91
C PHE A 183 -10.26 -0.21 11.49
N PRO A 184 -9.31 0.20 10.65
CA PRO A 184 -8.18 -0.65 10.26
C PRO A 184 -7.32 -1.01 11.47
N PHE A 185 -6.92 -2.29 11.57
CA PHE A 185 -6.07 -2.74 12.65
C PHE A 185 -5.22 -3.95 12.25
N GLY A 186 -4.05 -4.08 12.87
CA GLY A 186 -3.07 -5.14 12.62
C GLY A 186 -2.54 -5.77 13.89
N VAL A 187 -2.28 -7.06 13.84
CA VAL A 187 -1.70 -7.85 14.94
C VAL A 187 -0.23 -8.12 14.63
N CYS A 188 0.65 -7.80 15.60
CA CYS A 188 2.07 -8.11 15.54
C CYS A 188 2.32 -9.47 16.19
N VAL A 189 3.01 -10.36 15.46
CA VAL A 189 3.24 -11.75 15.88
C VAL A 189 4.73 -12.07 15.73
N ASP A 190 5.37 -12.53 16.79
CA ASP A 190 6.77 -12.94 16.80
C ASP A 190 6.95 -14.46 16.57
N ASP A 191 8.16 -14.86 16.20
CA ASP A 191 8.52 -16.24 15.89
C ASP A 191 8.33 -17.16 17.10
N LYS A 192 8.74 -16.71 18.28
CA LYS A 192 8.63 -17.49 19.51
C LYS A 192 7.17 -17.83 19.81
N TRP A 193 6.27 -16.86 19.67
CA TRP A 193 4.85 -17.08 19.90
C TRP A 193 4.27 -18.09 18.90
N LEU A 194 4.65 -17.99 17.61
CA LEU A 194 4.22 -18.93 16.58
C LEU A 194 4.76 -20.34 16.80
N GLU A 195 6.00 -20.49 17.24
CA GLU A 195 6.59 -21.78 17.58
C GLU A 195 5.88 -22.45 18.76
N GLU A 196 5.60 -21.71 19.82
CA GLU A 196 4.85 -22.23 20.97
C GLU A 196 3.41 -22.62 20.58
N MET A 197 2.74 -21.85 19.75
CA MET A 197 1.43 -22.18 19.20
C MET A 197 1.47 -23.47 18.36
N LYS A 198 2.48 -23.60 17.48
CA LYS A 198 2.70 -24.81 16.66
C LYS A 198 3.02 -26.02 17.53
N ALA A 199 3.79 -25.85 18.60
CA ALA A 199 4.15 -26.90 19.55
C ALA A 199 2.98 -27.42 20.40
N GLY A 200 1.83 -26.73 20.38
CA GLY A 200 0.60 -27.28 20.99
C GLY A 200 0.06 -26.46 22.16
N ASP A 201 0.55 -25.27 22.41
CA ASP A 201 -0.01 -24.35 23.39
C ASP A 201 -1.47 -24.05 23.04
N MET A 202 -2.41 -24.51 23.86
CA MET A 202 -3.84 -24.44 23.57
C MET A 202 -4.39 -23.03 23.61
N ASP A 203 -3.90 -22.19 24.54
CA ASP A 203 -4.35 -20.79 24.66
C ASP A 203 -3.92 -19.98 23.41
N LYS A 204 -2.71 -20.22 22.93
CA LYS A 204 -2.21 -19.58 21.70
C LYS A 204 -2.95 -20.08 20.46
N ARG A 205 -3.30 -21.38 20.40
CA ARG A 205 -4.11 -21.95 19.32
C ARG A 205 -5.50 -21.33 19.28
N GLU A 206 -6.14 -21.17 20.43
CA GLU A 206 -7.45 -20.50 20.54
C GLU A 206 -7.36 -19.06 20.05
N LEU A 207 -6.33 -18.31 20.50
CA LEU A 207 -6.13 -16.94 20.09
C LEU A 207 -5.83 -16.81 18.58
N TRP A 208 -5.03 -17.71 18.02
CA TRP A 208 -4.77 -17.74 16.57
C TRP A 208 -6.05 -18.08 15.77
N ALA A 209 -6.89 -18.96 16.28
CA ALA A 209 -8.19 -19.23 15.69
C ALA A 209 -9.09 -17.98 15.70
N MET A 210 -9.03 -17.16 16.76
CA MET A 210 -9.73 -15.85 16.80
C MET A 210 -9.18 -14.87 15.73
N VAL A 211 -7.87 -14.85 15.48
CA VAL A 211 -7.28 -14.05 14.39
C VAL A 211 -7.85 -14.48 13.05
N ILE A 212 -7.86 -15.78 12.75
CA ILE A 212 -8.39 -16.31 11.49
C ILE A 212 -9.89 -16.02 11.36
N ASP A 213 -10.67 -16.23 12.42
CA ASP A 213 -12.11 -15.95 12.43
C ASP A 213 -12.40 -14.45 12.18
N SER A 214 -11.67 -13.55 12.84
CA SER A 214 -11.80 -12.12 12.61
C SER A 214 -11.47 -11.75 11.15
N ARG A 215 -10.40 -12.30 10.57
CA ARG A 215 -10.05 -12.11 9.16
C ARG A 215 -11.14 -12.61 8.21
N ASN A 216 -11.74 -13.76 8.49
CA ASN A 216 -12.82 -14.31 7.68
C ASN A 216 -14.08 -13.43 7.71
N ARG A 217 -14.40 -12.84 8.85
CA ARG A 217 -15.60 -12.03 9.02
C ARG A 217 -15.46 -10.59 8.55
N THR A 218 -14.28 -9.99 8.74
CA THR A 218 -14.09 -8.55 8.58
C THR A 218 -13.00 -8.17 7.57
N GLY A 219 -12.19 -9.12 7.11
CA GLY A 219 -10.97 -8.86 6.34
C GLY A 219 -9.76 -8.47 7.19
N PHE A 220 -9.95 -8.19 8.48
CA PHE A 220 -8.95 -7.79 9.47
C PHE A 220 -8.77 -8.86 10.56
N PRO A 221 -7.68 -8.82 11.33
CA PRO A 221 -6.57 -7.86 11.34
C PRO A 221 -5.61 -8.04 10.16
N TYR A 222 -4.81 -7.02 9.85
CA TYR A 222 -3.55 -7.20 9.14
C TYR A 222 -2.63 -8.07 9.99
N ILE A 223 -1.66 -8.75 9.37
CA ILE A 223 -0.66 -9.51 10.12
C ILE A 223 0.71 -8.88 9.86
N PHE A 224 1.42 -8.60 10.95
CA PHE A 224 2.77 -8.08 10.95
C PHE A 224 3.67 -9.13 11.61
N PHE A 225 4.53 -9.78 10.84
CA PHE A 225 5.47 -10.78 11.33
C PHE A 225 6.73 -10.08 11.84
N THR A 226 6.79 -9.88 13.14
CA THR A 226 7.76 -8.99 13.81
C THR A 226 9.22 -9.35 13.49
N ASP A 227 9.57 -10.63 13.55
CA ASP A 227 10.95 -11.06 13.33
C ASP A 227 11.30 -11.04 11.84
N ASN A 228 10.40 -11.47 10.95
CA ASN A 228 10.60 -11.33 9.50
C ASN A 228 10.87 -9.88 9.09
N VAL A 229 10.20 -8.90 9.73
CA VAL A 229 10.42 -7.48 9.48
C VAL A 229 11.79 -7.04 9.97
N ASN A 230 12.12 -7.30 11.24
CA ASN A 230 13.30 -6.76 11.88
C ASN A 230 14.59 -7.48 11.43
N ASP A 231 14.55 -8.78 11.18
CA ASP A 231 15.69 -9.56 10.67
C ASP A 231 16.03 -9.24 9.22
N ASN A 232 15.03 -8.79 8.44
CA ASN A 232 15.20 -8.48 7.02
C ASN A 232 15.03 -6.99 6.71
N THR A 233 15.26 -6.10 7.68
CA THR A 233 15.33 -4.66 7.46
C THR A 233 16.70 -4.24 6.91
N VAL A 234 16.85 -2.96 6.58
CA VAL A 234 18.09 -2.39 6.04
C VAL A 234 19.20 -2.30 7.11
N ASP A 235 20.44 -2.27 6.64
CA ASP A 235 21.65 -2.23 7.46
C ASP A 235 21.63 -1.14 8.53
N VAL A 236 21.31 0.11 8.18
CA VAL A 236 21.30 1.24 9.12
C VAL A 236 20.37 1.01 10.32
N TYR A 237 19.25 0.33 10.14
CA TYR A 237 18.33 0.01 11.24
C TYR A 237 18.82 -1.19 12.06
N LYS A 238 19.50 -2.15 11.45
CA LYS A 238 20.18 -3.24 12.17
C LYS A 238 21.33 -2.71 13.01
N ASP A 239 22.19 -1.90 12.42
CA ASP A 239 23.39 -1.34 13.09
C ASP A 239 23.01 -0.42 14.25
N SER A 240 21.94 0.37 14.12
CA SER A 240 21.40 1.21 15.19
C SER A 240 20.50 0.47 16.18
N GLN A 241 20.21 -0.82 15.95
CA GLN A 241 19.25 -1.62 16.73
C GLN A 241 17.85 -0.98 16.80
N ALA A 242 17.48 -0.21 15.78
CA ALA A 242 16.16 0.40 15.68
C ALA A 242 15.10 -0.68 15.48
N ARG A 243 14.08 -0.71 16.36
CA ARG A 243 13.00 -1.69 16.28
C ARG A 243 11.82 -1.13 15.49
N ILE A 244 11.31 -1.96 14.58
CA ILE A 244 10.11 -1.69 13.78
C ILE A 244 8.98 -2.49 14.42
N ASN A 245 7.99 -1.79 15.01
CA ASN A 245 6.90 -2.40 15.78
C ASN A 245 5.56 -2.41 15.04
N SER A 246 5.44 -1.63 13.97
CA SER A 246 4.21 -1.52 13.19
C SER A 246 4.50 -1.06 11.76
N SER A 247 3.48 -1.05 10.92
CA SER A 247 3.57 -0.49 9.58
C SER A 247 2.64 0.71 9.40
N ASN A 248 2.66 1.30 8.18
CA ASN A 248 1.62 2.23 7.76
C ASN A 248 0.24 1.55 7.63
N MET A 249 -0.76 2.31 7.25
CA MET A 249 -2.13 1.84 7.08
C MET A 249 -2.28 0.72 6.04
N CYS A 250 -1.41 0.68 5.02
CA CYS A 250 -1.48 -0.29 3.92
C CYS A 250 -0.44 -1.43 4.03
N THR A 251 0.28 -1.52 5.13
CA THR A 251 1.22 -2.60 5.52
C THR A 251 2.54 -2.69 4.74
N GLU A 252 2.79 -1.84 3.74
CA GLU A 252 4.02 -1.88 2.95
C GLU A 252 5.18 -1.06 3.52
N ILE A 253 4.93 -0.08 4.40
CA ILE A 253 5.97 0.78 4.96
C ILE A 253 6.41 0.25 6.32
N LEU A 254 7.67 -0.12 6.41
CA LEU A 254 8.26 -0.79 7.57
C LEU A 254 9.47 0.02 8.05
N LEU A 255 9.20 1.01 8.91
CA LEU A 255 10.16 1.98 9.41
C LEU A 255 10.00 2.15 10.94
N PRO A 256 11.05 2.51 11.66
CA PRO A 256 10.94 2.76 13.10
C PRO A 256 10.22 4.09 13.39
N SER A 257 9.41 4.11 14.45
CA SER A 257 8.92 5.33 15.09
C SER A 257 9.31 5.33 16.56
N THR A 258 9.64 6.50 17.11
CA THR A 258 10.07 6.68 18.48
C THR A 258 9.35 7.87 19.12
N GLU A 259 9.62 8.15 20.39
CA GLU A 259 9.08 9.37 21.03
C GLU A 259 9.49 10.66 20.33
N GLU A 260 10.66 10.66 19.67
CA GLU A 260 11.24 11.81 19.00
C GLU A 260 10.95 11.87 17.49
N GLU A 261 10.51 10.76 16.90
CA GLU A 261 10.34 10.62 15.47
C GLU A 261 9.11 9.80 15.10
N SER A 262 8.30 10.34 14.20
CA SER A 262 7.18 9.65 13.54
C SER A 262 7.57 9.34 12.11
N PHE A 263 7.52 8.09 11.71
CA PHE A 263 8.02 7.75 10.37
C PHE A 263 7.19 8.37 9.25
N VAL A 264 7.89 8.69 8.19
CA VAL A 264 7.36 9.27 6.94
C VAL A 264 7.96 8.51 5.77
N CYS A 265 7.13 8.16 4.79
CA CYS A 265 7.61 7.57 3.54
C CYS A 265 6.84 8.13 2.35
N ASP A 266 7.57 8.49 1.30
CA ASP A 266 6.97 8.81 0.00
C ASP A 266 7.09 7.64 -0.97
N LEU A 267 6.12 7.53 -1.87
CA LEU A 267 5.96 6.38 -2.76
C LEU A 267 5.90 6.82 -4.23
N VAL A 268 6.53 6.03 -5.10
CA VAL A 268 6.34 6.12 -6.55
C VAL A 268 6.23 4.71 -7.12
N GLY A 269 5.15 4.41 -7.85
CA GLY A 269 4.98 3.15 -8.55
C GLY A 269 5.56 3.20 -9.95
N MET A 270 6.28 2.18 -10.38
CA MET A 270 6.64 1.93 -11.78
C MET A 270 5.48 1.25 -12.49
N ASN A 271 5.09 1.75 -13.65
CA ASN A 271 4.05 1.13 -14.47
C ASN A 271 4.62 -0.07 -15.25
N LEU A 272 4.23 -1.27 -14.84
CA LEU A 272 4.74 -2.50 -15.45
C LEU A 272 4.17 -2.74 -16.86
N VAL A 273 3.01 -2.18 -17.20
CA VAL A 273 2.50 -2.26 -18.58
C VAL A 273 3.51 -1.66 -19.59
N LYS A 274 4.31 -0.70 -19.12
CA LYS A 274 5.39 -0.05 -19.88
C LYS A 274 6.79 -0.59 -19.54
N PHE A 275 6.90 -1.77 -18.89
CA PHE A 275 8.19 -2.32 -18.43
C PHE A 275 9.24 -2.40 -19.53
N ASP A 276 8.89 -2.94 -20.69
CA ASP A 276 9.81 -3.09 -21.81
C ASP A 276 10.28 -1.77 -22.42
N GLU A 277 9.51 -0.68 -22.22
CA GLU A 277 9.88 0.66 -22.68
C GLU A 277 10.85 1.36 -21.71
N TRP A 278 10.69 1.16 -20.38
CA TRP A 278 11.45 1.90 -19.39
C TRP A 278 12.62 1.13 -18.74
N LYS A 279 12.64 -0.20 -18.77
CA LYS A 279 13.63 -1.02 -18.02
C LYS A 279 15.09 -0.69 -18.33
N ASP A 280 15.37 -0.29 -19.57
CA ASP A 280 16.72 0.04 -20.05
C ASP A 280 16.98 1.57 -20.12
N THR A 281 16.11 2.38 -19.50
CA THR A 281 16.23 3.83 -19.37
C THR A 281 16.61 4.23 -17.94
N ASP A 282 16.73 5.52 -17.68
CA ASP A 282 16.91 6.04 -16.31
C ASP A 282 15.58 6.36 -15.60
N ALA A 283 14.47 5.73 -15.98
CA ALA A 283 13.15 6.03 -15.43
C ALA A 283 13.07 5.76 -13.92
N VAL A 284 13.63 4.65 -13.42
CA VAL A 284 13.68 4.38 -11.97
C VAL A 284 14.52 5.41 -11.23
N ARG A 285 15.65 5.84 -11.82
CA ARG A 285 16.45 6.94 -11.27
C ARG A 285 15.62 8.20 -11.10
N ILE A 286 14.87 8.60 -12.12
CA ILE A 286 13.99 9.77 -12.07
C ILE A 286 12.85 9.60 -11.07
N ALA A 287 12.30 8.37 -10.88
CA ALA A 287 11.33 8.08 -9.83
C ALA A 287 11.89 8.37 -8.42
N VAL A 288 13.16 8.03 -8.17
CA VAL A 288 13.85 8.38 -6.89
C VAL A 288 13.95 9.88 -6.72
N TYR A 289 14.25 10.65 -7.78
CA TYR A 289 14.27 12.12 -7.73
C TYR A 289 12.88 12.70 -7.45
N ILE A 290 11.81 12.12 -8.03
CA ILE A 290 10.43 12.55 -7.75
C ILE A 290 10.12 12.34 -6.27
N ALA A 291 10.37 11.15 -5.72
CA ALA A 291 10.08 10.83 -4.33
C ALA A 291 10.88 11.70 -3.35
N ASP A 292 12.17 11.92 -3.60
CA ASP A 292 13.01 12.79 -2.75
C ASP A 292 12.56 14.26 -2.83
N ALA A 293 12.09 14.72 -3.99
CA ALA A 293 11.55 16.07 -4.15
C ALA A 293 10.23 16.27 -3.37
N VAL A 294 9.35 15.27 -3.37
CA VAL A 294 8.10 15.31 -2.58
C VAL A 294 8.41 15.35 -1.08
N LEU A 295 9.39 14.57 -0.61
CA LEU A 295 9.89 14.67 0.77
C LEU A 295 10.42 16.06 1.08
N GLU A 296 11.20 16.66 0.17
CA GLU A 296 11.77 17.99 0.35
C GLU A 296 10.68 19.08 0.39
N GLU A 297 9.66 18.99 -0.49
CA GLU A 297 8.50 19.88 -0.44
C GLU A 297 7.79 19.79 0.92
N PHE A 298 7.58 18.57 1.44
CA PHE A 298 6.97 18.35 2.75
C PHE A 298 7.78 19.00 3.86
N ILE A 299 9.10 18.78 3.89
CA ILE A 299 10.00 19.38 4.88
C ILE A 299 9.90 20.90 4.84
N GLN A 300 10.02 21.52 3.65
CA GLN A 300 9.99 22.97 3.49
C GLN A 300 8.63 23.58 3.86
N ALA A 301 7.52 22.94 3.44
CA ALA A 301 6.18 23.48 3.65
C ALA A 301 5.70 23.38 5.12
N TYR A 302 6.23 22.42 5.87
CA TYR A 302 5.68 22.08 7.19
C TYR A 302 6.70 22.19 8.34
N SER A 303 7.94 22.65 8.10
CA SER A 303 9.00 22.75 9.12
C SER A 303 8.62 23.53 10.38
N GLU A 304 7.72 24.53 10.26
CA GLU A 304 7.29 25.37 11.38
C GLU A 304 5.88 25.02 11.88
N LYS A 305 5.25 23.97 11.34
CA LYS A 305 3.88 23.61 11.74
C LYS A 305 3.89 22.85 13.07
N PRO A 306 3.08 23.27 14.06
CA PRO A 306 3.00 22.56 15.33
C PRO A 306 2.43 21.15 15.14
N PHE A 307 2.74 20.28 16.10
CA PHE A 307 2.29 18.90 16.26
C PHE A 307 2.83 17.88 15.24
N ILE A 308 3.50 18.26 14.15
CA ILE A 308 4.07 17.33 13.17
C ILE A 308 5.61 17.38 13.08
N GLN A 309 6.25 17.94 14.12
CA GLN A 309 7.71 18.09 14.13
C GLN A 309 8.47 16.76 14.17
N ARG A 310 7.86 15.71 14.76
CA ARG A 310 8.43 14.35 14.76
C ARG A 310 8.50 13.79 13.35
N ALA A 311 7.46 14.00 12.54
CA ALA A 311 7.43 13.58 11.14
C ALA A 311 8.44 14.35 10.28
N ILE A 312 8.57 15.67 10.49
CA ILE A 312 9.59 16.50 9.82
C ILE A 312 11.00 16.03 10.17
N ARG A 313 11.28 15.80 11.46
CA ARG A 313 12.57 15.30 11.93
C ARG A 313 12.93 13.98 11.27
N PHE A 314 11.99 13.02 11.23
CA PHE A 314 12.19 11.75 10.56
C PHE A 314 12.49 11.95 9.06
N ALA A 315 11.67 12.74 8.36
CA ALA A 315 11.86 13.00 6.93
C ALA A 315 13.25 13.59 6.62
N GLN A 316 13.73 14.52 7.44
CA GLN A 316 15.06 15.13 7.29
C GLN A 316 16.19 14.13 7.53
N ARG A 317 16.09 13.32 8.57
CA ARG A 317 17.17 12.45 9.04
C ARG A 317 17.26 11.12 8.32
N HIS A 318 16.13 10.58 7.82
CA HIS A 318 16.05 9.26 7.20
C HIS A 318 15.84 9.31 5.69
N ARG A 319 15.12 10.28 5.18
CA ARG A 319 14.72 10.40 3.76
C ARG A 319 14.21 9.07 3.16
N ALA A 320 13.38 8.35 3.91
CA ALA A 320 12.85 7.06 3.51
C ALA A 320 11.87 7.21 2.35
N ILE A 321 12.04 6.40 1.30
CA ILE A 321 11.16 6.33 0.14
C ILE A 321 10.84 4.89 -0.22
N GLY A 322 9.84 4.69 -1.09
CA GLY A 322 9.44 3.38 -1.58
C GLY A 322 9.12 3.42 -3.08
N ILE A 323 10.03 2.95 -3.91
CA ILE A 323 9.77 2.72 -5.32
C ILE A 323 9.17 1.33 -5.48
N GLY A 324 7.93 1.27 -5.93
CA GLY A 324 7.17 0.04 -6.11
C GLY A 324 6.79 -0.22 -7.56
N ALA A 325 5.72 -0.99 -7.77
CA ALA A 325 5.24 -1.34 -9.09
C ALA A 325 3.72 -1.48 -9.11
N SER A 326 3.11 -1.30 -10.28
CA SER A 326 1.69 -1.53 -10.53
C SER A 326 1.46 -2.06 -11.94
N GLY A 327 0.36 -2.80 -12.13
CA GLY A 327 0.03 -3.37 -13.44
C GLY A 327 0.71 -4.70 -13.73
N TYR A 328 1.08 -5.48 -12.70
CA TYR A 328 1.80 -6.74 -12.91
C TYR A 328 0.99 -7.75 -13.72
N HIS A 329 -0.26 -8.02 -13.35
CA HIS A 329 -1.09 -8.96 -14.11
C HIS A 329 -1.42 -8.43 -15.52
N SER A 330 -1.61 -7.11 -15.66
CA SER A 330 -1.77 -6.45 -16.97
C SER A 330 -0.56 -6.71 -17.87
N TYR A 331 0.65 -6.58 -17.35
CA TYR A 331 1.86 -6.86 -18.09
C TYR A 331 1.93 -8.34 -18.53
N LEU A 332 1.68 -9.28 -17.58
CA LEU A 332 1.66 -10.71 -17.92
C LEU A 332 0.63 -11.03 -19.01
N GLN A 333 -0.60 -10.51 -18.89
CA GLN A 333 -1.65 -10.72 -19.88
C GLN A 333 -1.31 -10.10 -21.23
N SER A 334 -0.64 -8.94 -21.27
CA SER A 334 -0.16 -8.34 -22.52
C SER A 334 0.85 -9.21 -23.27
N LYS A 335 1.49 -10.14 -22.59
CA LYS A 335 2.45 -11.13 -23.12
C LYS A 335 1.85 -12.53 -23.25
N MET A 336 0.58 -12.69 -22.95
CA MET A 336 -0.10 -14.00 -22.87
C MET A 336 0.61 -14.98 -21.92
N ILE A 337 1.14 -14.48 -20.79
CA ILE A 337 1.83 -15.27 -19.77
C ILE A 337 0.83 -15.59 -18.63
N PRO A 338 0.56 -16.89 -18.35
CA PRO A 338 -0.26 -17.27 -17.21
C PRO A 338 0.42 -16.87 -15.88
N PHE A 339 -0.35 -16.34 -14.93
CA PHE A 339 0.17 -15.84 -13.65
C PHE A 339 0.96 -16.90 -12.85
N GLU A 340 0.52 -18.16 -12.88
CA GLU A 340 1.11 -19.28 -12.14
C GLU A 340 2.28 -19.97 -12.87
N SER A 341 2.68 -19.44 -14.03
CA SER A 341 3.74 -20.05 -14.85
C SER A 341 5.15 -19.79 -14.30
N MET A 342 6.10 -20.61 -14.75
CA MET A 342 7.53 -20.37 -14.45
C MET A 342 8.02 -19.05 -15.09
N GLU A 343 7.51 -18.71 -16.26
CA GLU A 343 7.84 -17.46 -16.95
C GLU A 343 7.38 -16.23 -16.14
N ALA A 344 6.19 -16.28 -15.53
CA ALA A 344 5.74 -15.23 -14.62
C ALA A 344 6.66 -15.08 -13.40
N LYS A 345 7.14 -16.18 -12.82
CA LYS A 345 8.10 -16.16 -11.69
C LYS A 345 9.43 -15.54 -12.08
N MET A 346 9.95 -15.88 -13.25
CA MET A 346 11.20 -15.30 -13.77
C MET A 346 11.02 -13.80 -14.03
N THR A 347 9.92 -13.41 -14.65
CA THR A 347 9.55 -12.03 -14.93
C THR A 347 9.40 -11.20 -13.64
N ASN A 348 8.73 -11.75 -12.63
CA ASN A 348 8.60 -11.15 -11.30
C ASN A 348 9.98 -10.80 -10.70
N ASN A 349 10.92 -11.77 -10.71
CA ASN A 349 12.26 -11.53 -10.18
C ASN A 349 13.06 -10.51 -11.01
N LEU A 350 12.94 -10.53 -12.35
CA LEU A 350 13.60 -9.58 -13.22
C LEU A 350 13.15 -8.16 -12.95
N ILE A 351 11.83 -7.94 -12.87
CA ILE A 351 11.23 -6.61 -12.62
C ILE A 351 11.77 -6.02 -11.31
N PHE A 352 11.62 -6.75 -10.19
CA PHE A 352 11.99 -6.22 -8.88
C PHE A 352 13.50 -6.08 -8.69
N LYS A 353 14.30 -6.95 -9.28
CA LYS A 353 15.76 -6.78 -9.34
C LYS A 353 16.16 -5.51 -10.11
N THR A 354 15.50 -5.23 -11.23
CA THR A 354 15.76 -4.02 -12.04
C THR A 354 15.43 -2.76 -11.23
N ILE A 355 14.24 -2.72 -10.61
CA ILE A 355 13.82 -1.56 -9.77
C ILE A 355 14.81 -1.35 -8.64
N GLN A 356 15.11 -2.39 -7.85
CA GLN A 356 16.03 -2.28 -6.72
C GLN A 356 17.40 -1.78 -7.16
N THR A 357 18.00 -2.42 -8.16
CA THR A 357 19.36 -2.08 -8.61
C THR A 357 19.45 -0.62 -9.06
N GLN A 358 18.50 -0.17 -9.87
CA GLN A 358 18.50 1.19 -10.38
C GLN A 358 18.19 2.22 -9.28
N ALA A 359 17.27 1.92 -8.34
CA ALA A 359 16.95 2.80 -7.22
C ALA A 359 18.15 2.97 -6.27
N TRP A 360 18.85 1.89 -5.93
CA TRP A 360 20.06 1.94 -5.11
C TRP A 360 21.19 2.76 -5.77
N ASN A 361 21.40 2.59 -7.08
CA ASN A 361 22.38 3.39 -7.82
C ASN A 361 22.01 4.88 -7.83
N ALA A 362 20.74 5.21 -8.01
CA ALA A 362 20.26 6.58 -7.94
C ALA A 362 20.46 7.19 -6.55
N SER A 363 20.19 6.45 -5.47
CA SER A 363 20.40 6.93 -4.11
C SER A 363 21.87 7.22 -3.79
N LYS A 364 22.80 6.40 -4.31
CA LYS A 364 24.25 6.64 -4.20
C LYS A 364 24.66 7.93 -4.95
N GLU A 365 24.25 8.05 -6.21
CA GLU A 365 24.48 9.27 -7.00
C GLU A 365 23.96 10.52 -6.28
N MET A 366 22.74 10.43 -5.71
CA MET A 366 22.14 11.54 -4.99
C MET A 366 22.90 11.88 -3.69
N ALA A 367 23.48 10.90 -3.01
CA ALA A 367 24.35 11.15 -1.85
C ALA A 367 25.62 11.94 -2.23
N GLU A 368 26.24 11.59 -3.37
CA GLU A 368 27.39 12.31 -3.90
C GLU A 368 27.03 13.77 -4.28
N ARG A 369 25.83 14.01 -4.83
CA ARG A 369 25.40 15.34 -5.29
C ARG A 369 24.84 16.22 -4.18
N PHE A 370 24.08 15.65 -3.25
CA PHE A 370 23.27 16.39 -2.27
C PHE A 370 23.58 16.02 -0.81
N GLY A 371 24.50 15.11 -0.59
CA GLY A 371 24.93 14.64 0.73
C GLY A 371 24.06 13.54 1.32
N GLU A 372 24.64 12.88 2.30
CA GLU A 372 23.98 11.86 3.12
C GLU A 372 23.19 12.52 4.26
N PRO A 373 21.96 12.08 4.56
CA PRO A 373 21.24 12.54 5.74
C PRO A 373 21.91 12.02 7.03
N GLU A 374 21.51 12.56 8.17
CA GLU A 374 22.20 12.34 9.45
C GLU A 374 22.41 10.87 9.81
N VAL A 375 21.37 10.05 9.69
CA VAL A 375 21.44 8.62 10.06
C VAL A 375 22.21 7.76 9.05
N LEU A 376 22.49 8.28 7.86
CA LEU A 376 23.20 7.58 6.78
C LEU A 376 24.64 8.07 6.58
N LYS A 377 25.19 8.86 7.50
CA LYS A 377 26.58 9.30 7.38
C LYS A 377 27.54 8.10 7.34
N GLY A 378 28.25 7.98 6.23
CA GLY A 378 29.19 6.88 5.96
C GLY A 378 28.60 5.66 5.28
N TYR A 379 27.29 5.65 4.96
CA TYR A 379 26.65 4.55 4.23
C TYR A 379 26.70 4.70 2.70
N GLY A 380 27.11 5.84 2.19
CA GLY A 380 27.25 6.09 0.74
C GLY A 380 25.92 6.18 -0.01
N ARG A 381 24.83 6.54 0.67
CA ARG A 381 23.50 6.68 0.06
C ARG A 381 22.65 7.76 0.73
N ARG A 382 21.64 8.26 0.02
CA ARG A 382 20.78 9.35 0.49
C ARG A 382 19.48 8.89 1.17
N HIS A 383 19.04 7.66 0.96
CA HIS A 383 17.77 7.15 1.46
C HIS A 383 17.99 5.93 2.33
N THR A 384 17.32 5.83 3.48
CA THR A 384 17.40 4.66 4.36
C THR A 384 16.78 3.44 3.69
N THR A 385 15.63 3.62 3.06
CA THR A 385 14.91 2.59 2.26
C THR A 385 14.58 3.15 0.89
N LEU A 386 14.43 2.27 -0.10
CA LEU A 386 14.23 2.64 -1.50
C LEU A 386 13.06 1.89 -2.17
N THR A 387 12.64 0.75 -1.64
CA THR A 387 11.63 -0.09 -2.29
C THR A 387 10.52 -0.51 -1.33
N ALA A 388 9.27 -0.39 -1.81
CA ALA A 388 8.05 -0.83 -1.14
C ALA A 388 6.94 -1.06 -2.17
N VAL A 389 5.99 -1.96 -1.91
CA VAL A 389 4.91 -2.26 -2.85
C VAL A 389 3.56 -1.86 -2.27
N ALA A 390 3.08 -0.70 -2.71
CA ALA A 390 1.79 -0.12 -2.33
C ALA A 390 0.60 -0.78 -3.08
N PRO A 391 -0.63 -0.69 -2.58
CA PRO A 391 -1.78 -1.33 -3.22
C PRO A 391 -2.24 -0.64 -4.52
N ASN A 392 -1.97 0.65 -4.70
CA ASN A 392 -2.21 1.44 -5.92
C ASN A 392 -3.65 1.38 -6.49
N THR A 393 -4.67 1.19 -5.64
CA THR A 393 -6.05 1.00 -6.09
C THR A 393 -6.57 2.18 -6.91
N SER A 394 -6.49 3.40 -6.37
CA SER A 394 -6.96 4.61 -7.07
C SER A 394 -6.10 4.94 -8.28
N SER A 395 -4.78 4.80 -8.13
CA SER A 395 -3.83 5.12 -9.20
C SER A 395 -3.97 4.19 -10.40
N SER A 396 -4.43 2.95 -10.23
CA SER A 396 -4.71 2.03 -11.35
C SER A 396 -5.85 2.51 -12.24
N PHE A 397 -6.87 3.19 -11.67
CA PHE A 397 -7.94 3.82 -12.46
C PHE A 397 -7.45 5.04 -13.23
N ILE A 398 -6.57 5.84 -12.64
CA ILE A 398 -5.91 6.97 -13.32
C ILE A 398 -5.12 6.46 -14.53
N MET A 399 -4.45 5.32 -14.40
CA MET A 399 -3.60 4.73 -15.44
C MET A 399 -4.36 3.83 -16.44
N GLY A 400 -5.63 4.12 -16.73
CA GLY A 400 -6.39 3.40 -17.77
C GLY A 400 -6.87 2.01 -17.35
N GLN A 401 -7.11 1.78 -16.06
CA GLN A 401 -7.71 0.54 -15.52
C GLN A 401 -6.80 -0.70 -15.59
N GLN A 402 -5.52 -0.52 -15.47
CA GLN A 402 -4.59 -1.64 -15.33
C GLN A 402 -4.82 -2.42 -14.02
N SER A 403 -4.27 -3.61 -13.90
CA SER A 403 -4.32 -4.38 -12.64
C SER A 403 -3.65 -3.62 -11.50
N GLN A 404 -4.22 -3.73 -10.30
CA GLN A 404 -3.73 -3.00 -9.13
C GLN A 404 -2.41 -3.61 -8.66
N SER A 405 -1.41 -2.78 -8.41
CA SER A 405 -0.15 -3.23 -7.81
C SER A 405 0.40 -4.49 -8.50
N ILE A 406 0.67 -5.51 -7.68
CA ILE A 406 1.17 -6.83 -8.05
C ILE A 406 0.07 -7.89 -8.13
N GLU A 407 -1.18 -7.49 -7.96
CA GLU A 407 -2.32 -8.39 -7.82
C GLU A 407 -2.91 -8.82 -9.17
N PRO A 408 -3.48 -10.02 -9.21
CA PRO A 408 -4.33 -10.41 -10.32
C PRO A 408 -5.59 -9.55 -10.43
N TYR A 409 -6.16 -9.45 -11.63
CA TYR A 409 -7.49 -8.90 -11.80
C TYR A 409 -8.53 -9.70 -10.99
N THR A 410 -9.37 -9.00 -10.26
CA THR A 410 -10.49 -9.63 -9.53
C THR A 410 -11.60 -10.08 -10.46
N SER A 411 -11.72 -9.48 -11.64
CA SER A 411 -12.72 -9.78 -12.63
C SER A 411 -12.27 -9.32 -14.02
N ASN A 412 -12.58 -10.06 -15.07
CA ASN A 412 -12.32 -9.64 -16.45
C ASN A 412 -13.38 -8.68 -17.00
N TYR A 413 -14.53 -8.57 -16.35
CA TYR A 413 -15.58 -7.62 -16.69
C TYR A 413 -16.41 -7.26 -15.46
N TYR A 414 -16.56 -5.98 -15.19
CA TYR A 414 -17.37 -5.47 -14.08
C TYR A 414 -17.99 -4.12 -14.40
N ILE A 415 -19.01 -3.74 -13.64
CA ILE A 415 -19.67 -2.44 -13.77
C ILE A 415 -19.26 -1.56 -12.58
N LYS A 416 -18.48 -0.53 -12.85
CA LYS A 416 -18.14 0.50 -11.87
C LYS A 416 -19.23 1.58 -11.85
N LYS A 417 -19.89 1.74 -10.71
CA LYS A 417 -20.80 2.87 -10.49
C LYS A 417 -20.01 4.04 -9.93
N THR A 418 -20.07 5.16 -10.62
CA THR A 418 -19.58 6.43 -10.12
C THR A 418 -20.77 7.28 -9.67
N ALA A 419 -20.52 8.44 -9.03
CA ALA A 419 -21.61 9.34 -8.62
C ALA A 419 -22.46 9.84 -9.79
N LYS A 420 -21.91 9.88 -11.01
CA LYS A 420 -22.56 10.44 -12.21
C LYS A 420 -22.91 9.38 -13.26
N VAL A 421 -22.10 8.36 -13.45
CA VAL A 421 -22.21 7.40 -14.57
C VAL A 421 -21.87 5.98 -14.12
N LYS A 422 -22.41 4.99 -14.84
CA LYS A 422 -22.00 3.60 -14.75
C LYS A 422 -21.02 3.29 -15.88
N HIS A 423 -19.83 2.87 -15.55
CA HIS A 423 -18.83 2.44 -16.53
C HIS A 423 -18.76 0.91 -16.56
N SER A 424 -18.86 0.35 -17.76
CA SER A 424 -18.53 -1.05 -18.01
C SER A 424 -17.02 -1.16 -18.25
N VAL A 425 -16.35 -1.90 -17.38
CA VAL A 425 -14.89 -2.07 -17.42
C VAL A 425 -14.59 -3.46 -17.98
N LYS A 426 -14.09 -3.51 -19.18
CA LYS A 426 -13.65 -4.72 -19.87
C LYS A 426 -12.13 -4.86 -19.77
N ASN A 427 -11.64 -6.05 -19.45
CA ASN A 427 -10.21 -6.35 -19.53
C ASN A 427 -9.72 -6.14 -20.99
N PRO A 428 -8.79 -5.21 -21.24
CA PRO A 428 -8.41 -4.85 -22.60
C PRO A 428 -7.69 -5.99 -23.35
N TYR A 429 -6.95 -6.81 -22.64
CA TYR A 429 -6.19 -7.93 -23.23
C TYR A 429 -7.12 -9.07 -23.63
N LEU A 430 -8.11 -9.39 -22.79
CA LEU A 430 -9.17 -10.34 -23.14
C LEU A 430 -9.99 -9.83 -24.31
N LYS A 431 -10.30 -8.52 -24.33
CA LYS A 431 -11.04 -7.90 -25.43
C LYS A 431 -10.34 -8.14 -26.78
N THR A 432 -9.02 -7.93 -26.84
CA THR A 432 -8.24 -8.19 -28.05
C THR A 432 -8.37 -9.65 -28.51
N VAL A 433 -8.24 -10.61 -27.59
CA VAL A 433 -8.42 -12.05 -27.92
C VAL A 433 -9.83 -12.35 -28.40
N LEU A 434 -10.85 -11.75 -27.80
CA LEU A 434 -12.25 -11.93 -28.23
C LEU A 434 -12.50 -11.31 -29.61
N GLU A 435 -11.92 -10.14 -29.92
CA GLU A 435 -11.99 -9.50 -31.25
C GLU A 435 -11.35 -10.38 -32.32
N GLU A 436 -10.16 -10.91 -32.08
CA GLU A 436 -9.45 -11.81 -32.98
C GLU A 436 -10.25 -13.09 -33.29
N LYS A 437 -11.03 -13.56 -32.33
CA LYS A 437 -11.89 -14.76 -32.45
C LYS A 437 -13.30 -14.42 -32.99
N GLY A 438 -13.62 -13.14 -33.23
CA GLY A 438 -14.97 -12.71 -33.62
C GLY A 438 -16.02 -12.92 -32.50
N GLN A 439 -15.59 -12.90 -31.25
CA GLN A 439 -16.40 -13.17 -30.04
C GLN A 439 -16.55 -11.95 -29.12
N ASP A 440 -16.10 -10.73 -29.51
CA ASP A 440 -16.33 -9.49 -28.73
C ASP A 440 -17.81 -9.06 -28.84
N THR A 441 -18.71 -9.86 -28.28
CA THR A 441 -20.15 -9.62 -28.29
C THR A 441 -20.70 -9.30 -26.90
N PHE A 442 -21.87 -8.65 -26.86
CA PHE A 442 -22.54 -8.32 -25.60
C PHE A 442 -22.84 -9.59 -24.78
N GLU A 443 -23.31 -10.66 -25.45
CA GLU A 443 -23.69 -11.91 -24.82
C GLU A 443 -22.49 -12.59 -24.13
N VAL A 444 -21.31 -12.55 -24.76
CA VAL A 444 -20.08 -13.10 -24.18
C VAL A 444 -19.68 -12.30 -22.92
N TRP A 445 -19.68 -10.97 -22.98
CA TRP A 445 -19.35 -10.15 -21.82
C TRP A 445 -20.39 -10.29 -20.69
N GLU A 446 -21.68 -10.40 -21.02
CA GLU A 446 -22.71 -10.65 -20.03
C GLU A 446 -22.51 -12.00 -19.34
N SER A 447 -22.17 -13.05 -20.10
CA SER A 447 -21.87 -14.37 -19.52
C SER A 447 -20.65 -14.34 -18.59
N ILE A 448 -19.62 -13.54 -18.89
CA ILE A 448 -18.45 -13.31 -18.04
C ILE A 448 -18.89 -12.60 -16.74
N LEU A 449 -19.71 -11.55 -16.84
CA LEU A 449 -20.22 -10.82 -15.68
C LEU A 449 -21.03 -11.75 -14.74
N GLN A 450 -21.92 -12.56 -15.28
CA GLN A 450 -22.73 -13.51 -14.52
C GLN A 450 -21.91 -14.58 -13.79
N ARG A 451 -20.67 -14.81 -14.23
CA ARG A 451 -19.72 -15.75 -13.61
C ARG A 451 -18.59 -15.03 -12.85
N ALA A 452 -18.91 -13.88 -12.25
CA ALA A 452 -17.97 -13.09 -11.44
C ALA A 452 -16.65 -12.75 -12.17
N GLY A 453 -16.72 -12.55 -13.49
CA GLY A 453 -15.57 -12.20 -14.31
C GLY A 453 -14.74 -13.37 -14.82
N SER A 454 -15.13 -14.60 -14.55
CA SER A 454 -14.46 -15.83 -15.02
C SER A 454 -14.68 -16.06 -16.52
N VAL A 455 -13.64 -16.56 -17.18
CA VAL A 455 -13.68 -16.98 -18.60
C VAL A 455 -13.67 -18.51 -18.77
N GLN A 456 -13.63 -19.27 -17.68
CA GLN A 456 -13.41 -20.74 -17.72
C GLN A 456 -14.51 -21.51 -18.45
N HIS A 457 -15.71 -20.94 -18.58
CA HIS A 457 -16.86 -21.52 -19.28
C HIS A 457 -16.83 -21.30 -20.81
N LEU A 458 -15.95 -20.44 -21.30
CA LEU A 458 -15.92 -20.09 -22.72
C LEU A 458 -15.20 -21.19 -23.53
N SER A 459 -15.96 -22.00 -24.26
CA SER A 459 -15.44 -23.16 -24.98
C SER A 459 -14.56 -22.83 -26.19
N PHE A 460 -14.63 -21.61 -26.70
CA PHE A 460 -13.83 -21.14 -27.83
C PHE A 460 -12.45 -20.60 -27.41
N LEU A 461 -12.19 -20.44 -26.11
CA LEU A 461 -10.85 -20.12 -25.60
C LEU A 461 -10.07 -21.44 -25.40
N SER A 462 -8.77 -21.42 -25.78
CA SER A 462 -7.86 -22.50 -25.47
C SER A 462 -7.59 -22.60 -23.95
N GLU A 463 -7.11 -23.74 -23.48
CA GLU A 463 -6.75 -23.90 -22.06
C GLU A 463 -5.65 -22.92 -21.62
N GLU A 464 -4.70 -22.61 -22.51
CA GLU A 464 -3.65 -21.62 -22.26
C GLU A 464 -4.25 -20.21 -22.08
N GLU A 465 -5.17 -19.79 -22.99
CA GLU A 465 -5.86 -18.51 -22.86
C GLU A 465 -6.68 -18.43 -21.57
N LYS A 466 -7.36 -19.50 -21.17
CA LYS A 466 -8.10 -19.56 -19.91
C LYS A 466 -7.18 -19.41 -18.70
N LEU A 467 -5.97 -19.97 -18.72
CA LEU A 467 -4.98 -19.79 -17.66
C LEU A 467 -4.49 -18.33 -17.56
N VAL A 468 -4.29 -17.65 -18.68
CA VAL A 468 -3.89 -16.23 -18.73
C VAL A 468 -4.94 -15.32 -18.10
N PHE A 469 -6.21 -15.58 -18.34
CA PHE A 469 -7.32 -14.73 -17.90
C PHE A 469 -8.00 -15.22 -16.60
N ARG A 470 -7.34 -16.08 -15.82
CA ARG A 470 -7.80 -16.42 -14.46
C ARG A 470 -7.93 -15.16 -13.60
N THR A 471 -9.01 -15.09 -12.86
CA THR A 471 -9.25 -14.04 -11.87
C THR A 471 -8.46 -14.32 -10.58
N PHE A 472 -8.35 -13.33 -9.70
CA PHE A 472 -7.65 -13.47 -8.43
C PHE A 472 -8.19 -14.64 -7.59
N MET A 473 -9.51 -14.88 -7.61
CA MET A 473 -10.15 -15.99 -6.92
C MET A 473 -9.78 -17.37 -7.51
N GLU A 474 -9.46 -17.42 -8.79
CA GLU A 474 -9.13 -18.66 -9.52
C GLU A 474 -7.64 -19.00 -9.45
N ILE A 475 -6.81 -18.03 -9.12
CA ILE A 475 -5.35 -18.20 -8.95
C ILE A 475 -5.06 -18.76 -7.56
N SER A 476 -4.15 -19.71 -7.48
CA SER A 476 -3.70 -20.29 -6.20
C SER A 476 -3.15 -19.21 -5.26
N GLN A 477 -3.72 -19.11 -4.06
CA GLN A 477 -3.22 -18.16 -3.06
C GLN A 477 -1.83 -18.53 -2.54
N MET A 478 -1.48 -19.82 -2.59
CA MET A 478 -0.11 -20.27 -2.33
C MET A 478 0.86 -19.71 -3.37
N GLU A 479 0.45 -19.64 -4.63
CA GLU A 479 1.29 -19.06 -5.69
C GLU A 479 1.49 -17.54 -5.50
N ILE A 480 0.44 -16.83 -5.04
CA ILE A 480 0.56 -15.41 -4.64
C ILE A 480 1.65 -15.24 -3.57
N ILE A 481 1.65 -16.09 -2.54
CA ILE A 481 2.64 -16.07 -1.45
C ILE A 481 4.06 -16.41 -1.99
N ILE A 482 4.18 -17.43 -2.83
CA ILE A 482 5.47 -17.86 -3.42
C ILE A 482 6.09 -16.72 -4.24
N GLN A 483 5.31 -16.06 -5.09
CA GLN A 483 5.82 -14.95 -5.90
C GLN A 483 6.13 -13.73 -5.05
N ALA A 484 5.33 -13.44 -4.01
CA ALA A 484 5.61 -12.38 -3.05
C ALA A 484 6.92 -12.62 -2.30
N SER A 485 7.15 -13.84 -1.82
CA SER A 485 8.41 -14.25 -1.18
C SER A 485 9.61 -14.13 -2.14
N SER A 486 9.44 -14.57 -3.37
CA SER A 486 10.52 -14.53 -4.39
C SER A 486 11.01 -13.11 -4.67
N ARG A 487 10.11 -12.10 -4.70
CA ARG A 487 10.48 -10.70 -4.90
C ARG A 487 10.85 -9.96 -3.61
N GLN A 488 10.49 -10.47 -2.40
CA GLN A 488 10.76 -9.80 -1.12
C GLN A 488 12.24 -9.47 -0.92
N LYS A 489 13.16 -10.29 -1.40
CA LYS A 489 14.61 -10.05 -1.34
C LYS A 489 15.08 -8.79 -2.10
N TYR A 490 14.23 -8.24 -2.98
CA TYR A 490 14.49 -7.00 -3.72
C TYR A 490 13.68 -5.81 -3.16
N ILE A 491 12.98 -6.00 -2.04
CA ILE A 491 12.12 -5.00 -1.42
C ILE A 491 12.61 -4.74 0.00
N ASP A 492 13.11 -3.56 0.24
CA ASP A 492 13.67 -3.15 1.54
C ASP A 492 12.60 -3.20 2.63
N GLN A 493 11.44 -2.66 2.33
CA GLN A 493 10.30 -2.57 3.23
C GLN A 493 9.34 -3.76 3.01
N GLY A 494 8.04 -3.51 2.89
CA GLY A 494 7.02 -4.55 2.75
C GLY A 494 6.25 -4.48 1.44
N GLN A 495 5.22 -5.32 1.40
CA GLN A 495 4.27 -5.42 0.31
C GLN A 495 2.86 -5.40 0.89
N SER A 496 1.95 -4.60 0.32
CA SER A 496 0.53 -4.66 0.64
C SER A 496 -0.06 -5.94 0.01
N LEU A 497 0.16 -7.08 0.66
CA LEU A 497 -0.17 -8.39 0.13
C LEU A 497 -1.56 -8.83 0.57
N ASN A 498 -2.53 -8.77 -0.35
CA ASN A 498 -3.86 -9.32 -0.17
C ASN A 498 -3.91 -10.83 -0.46
N LEU A 499 -4.76 -11.53 0.27
CA LEU A 499 -5.13 -12.91 -0.05
C LEU A 499 -6.64 -12.96 -0.37
N MET A 500 -6.99 -13.62 -1.47
CA MET A 500 -8.38 -13.79 -1.92
C MET A 500 -8.88 -15.16 -1.48
N ILE A 501 -9.67 -15.20 -0.42
CA ILE A 501 -10.13 -16.46 0.19
C ILE A 501 -11.60 -16.71 -0.14
N HIS A 502 -11.87 -17.88 -0.75
CA HIS A 502 -13.25 -18.30 -1.00
C HIS A 502 -13.97 -18.54 0.34
N PRO A 503 -15.24 -18.13 0.50
CA PRO A 503 -15.98 -18.28 1.76
C PRO A 503 -16.09 -19.71 2.29
N GLN A 504 -15.98 -20.70 1.40
CA GLN A 504 -16.02 -22.13 1.74
C GLN A 504 -14.63 -22.73 2.02
N THR A 505 -13.56 -21.93 1.98
CA THR A 505 -12.20 -22.42 2.26
C THR A 505 -12.11 -22.91 3.72
N PRO A 506 -11.72 -24.15 3.97
CA PRO A 506 -11.57 -24.65 5.33
C PRO A 506 -10.58 -23.82 6.14
N THR A 507 -10.89 -23.56 7.41
CA THR A 507 -10.01 -22.81 8.33
C THR A 507 -8.59 -23.38 8.39
N LYS A 508 -8.45 -24.70 8.28
CA LYS A 508 -7.16 -25.40 8.23
C LYS A 508 -6.32 -24.94 7.04
N ASP A 509 -6.92 -24.74 5.88
CA ASP A 509 -6.20 -24.34 4.66
C ASP A 509 -5.81 -22.85 4.76
N ILE A 510 -6.67 -22.01 5.33
CA ILE A 510 -6.32 -20.61 5.63
C ILE A 510 -5.14 -20.56 6.59
N ASN A 511 -5.18 -21.33 7.68
CA ASN A 511 -4.07 -21.45 8.61
C ASN A 511 -2.76 -21.85 7.90
N THR A 512 -2.83 -22.83 7.00
CA THR A 512 -1.67 -23.28 6.22
C THR A 512 -1.10 -22.15 5.36
N LEU A 513 -1.94 -21.34 4.71
CA LEU A 513 -1.51 -20.19 3.93
C LEU A 513 -0.80 -19.13 4.80
N LEU A 514 -1.39 -18.77 5.95
CA LEU A 514 -0.82 -17.76 6.84
C LEU A 514 0.53 -18.21 7.42
N LEU A 515 0.63 -19.46 7.88
CA LEU A 515 1.89 -20.01 8.40
C LEU A 515 2.94 -20.14 7.29
N LYS A 516 2.52 -20.49 6.08
CA LYS A 516 3.44 -20.59 4.93
C LYS A 516 3.95 -19.21 4.51
N ALA A 517 3.12 -18.17 4.57
CA ALA A 517 3.57 -16.80 4.35
C ALA A 517 4.69 -16.41 5.32
N HIS A 518 4.51 -16.69 6.62
CA HIS A 518 5.55 -16.47 7.63
C HIS A 518 6.84 -17.26 7.31
N GLU A 519 6.74 -18.57 7.09
CA GLU A 519 7.89 -19.45 6.80
C GLU A 519 8.69 -19.03 5.54
N LEU A 520 8.02 -18.44 4.57
CA LEU A 520 8.62 -17.95 3.33
C LEU A 520 9.16 -16.50 3.45
N GLY A 521 9.21 -15.92 4.65
CA GLY A 521 9.81 -14.63 4.92
C GLY A 521 8.95 -13.43 4.48
N ILE A 522 7.63 -13.63 4.30
CA ILE A 522 6.71 -12.50 4.10
C ILE A 522 6.70 -11.67 5.38
N LYS A 523 6.83 -10.35 5.24
CA LYS A 523 6.90 -9.41 6.37
C LYS A 523 5.52 -9.05 6.91
N THR A 524 4.55 -8.86 6.00
CA THR A 524 3.19 -8.42 6.35
C THR A 524 2.14 -9.03 5.44
N LEU A 525 0.92 -9.22 5.96
CA LEU A 525 -0.27 -9.53 5.18
C LEU A 525 -1.30 -8.42 5.37
N TYR A 526 -1.85 -7.94 4.27
CA TYR A 526 -2.86 -6.90 4.21
C TYR A 526 -4.27 -7.48 4.42
N TYR A 527 -5.26 -7.13 3.60
CA TYR A 527 -6.61 -7.66 3.74
C TYR A 527 -6.69 -9.15 3.40
N GLN A 528 -7.63 -9.81 4.07
CA GLN A 528 -8.21 -11.03 3.55
C GLN A 528 -9.48 -10.66 2.79
N LEU A 529 -9.43 -10.83 1.47
CA LEU A 529 -10.53 -10.54 0.58
C LEU A 529 -11.43 -11.77 0.45
N GLY A 530 -12.73 -11.58 0.31
CA GLY A 530 -13.71 -12.64 0.10
C GLY A 530 -14.80 -12.20 -0.87
N GLN A 531 -15.62 -13.14 -1.33
CA GLN A 531 -16.76 -12.82 -2.21
C GLN A 531 -18.06 -12.52 -1.43
N ASN A 532 -17.99 -12.31 -0.12
CA ASN A 532 -19.19 -11.94 0.65
C ASN A 532 -19.57 -10.49 0.30
N ALA A 533 -20.80 -10.29 -0.18
CA ALA A 533 -21.31 -8.97 -0.59
C ALA A 533 -21.20 -7.91 0.51
N ALA A 534 -21.29 -8.28 1.79
CA ALA A 534 -21.10 -7.37 2.91
C ALA A 534 -19.62 -6.96 3.09
N GLN A 535 -18.70 -7.87 2.85
CA GLN A 535 -17.25 -7.59 2.87
C GLN A 535 -16.82 -6.78 1.64
N GLU A 536 -17.38 -7.06 0.47
CA GLU A 536 -17.16 -6.26 -0.73
C GLU A 536 -17.67 -4.83 -0.54
N PHE A 537 -18.84 -4.66 0.02
CA PHE A 537 -19.42 -3.35 0.30
C PHE A 537 -18.59 -2.57 1.34
N ALA A 538 -18.15 -3.22 2.42
CA ALA A 538 -17.29 -2.61 3.43
C ALA A 538 -15.92 -2.24 2.84
N ARG A 539 -15.35 -3.11 2.02
CA ARG A 539 -14.08 -2.89 1.33
C ARG A 539 -14.16 -1.78 0.30
N ASP A 540 -15.21 -1.75 -0.52
CA ASP A 540 -15.42 -0.68 -1.53
C ASP A 540 -15.57 0.68 -0.85
N ILE A 541 -16.17 0.73 0.32
CA ILE A 541 -16.24 1.95 1.12
C ILE A 541 -14.87 2.29 1.70
N LEU A 542 -14.15 1.34 2.32
CA LEU A 542 -12.86 1.58 2.95
C LEU A 542 -11.74 1.86 1.92
N SER A 543 -11.69 1.10 0.82
CA SER A 543 -10.71 1.33 -0.25
C SER A 543 -11.03 2.58 -1.07
N CYS A 544 -12.30 2.90 -1.26
CA CYS A 544 -12.72 4.16 -1.90
C CYS A 544 -12.43 5.38 -1.01
N GLU A 545 -12.46 5.23 0.31
CA GLU A 545 -12.29 6.33 1.27
C GLU A 545 -10.83 6.53 1.71
N SER A 546 -10.00 5.47 1.77
CA SER A 546 -8.60 5.58 2.22
C SER A 546 -7.57 5.67 1.08
N CYS A 547 -7.86 5.05 -0.06
CA CYS A 547 -6.96 5.10 -1.23
C CYS A 547 -7.55 5.87 -2.42
N ALA A 548 -8.86 6.17 -2.39
CA ALA A 548 -9.56 6.99 -3.37
C ALA A 548 -9.92 8.38 -2.83
N GLY A 549 -9.55 8.66 -1.56
CA GLY A 549 -9.56 10.03 -1.07
C GLY A 549 -8.48 10.81 -1.78
#